data_a913641dcddcdc470ea221d04f6998bb
#
_entry.id   a913641dcddcdc470ea221d04f6998bb
#
_cell.length_a   1.000
_cell.length_b   1.000
_cell.length_c   1.000
_cell.angle_alpha   90.00
_cell.angle_beta   90.00
_cell.angle_gamma   90.00
#
_symmetry.space_group_name_H-M   'P 1'
#
loop_
_entity.id
_entity.type
_entity.pdbx_description
1 polymer ?
#
loop_
_entity_poly.entity_id
_entity_poly.type
_entity_poly.pdbx_seq_one_letter_code
_entity_poly.pdbx_strand_id
1 'polypeptide(L)'
;GKTTVVSWNTKAVRNRENILTKYLFKDHLVLNNNRCIFFHDEFPNLNIEGGDVLVLDPNTICIGISERTPIKSIEALTPYLLSEGFSNILGVELPKKRAQMHLDTVFTQISRDEYLAYTPTFQNSGLFRFNESNMVGEKISHSLIDEIKDLNSNASIISCGGEDCSITQSREQWTDGANALAVSPGKIILYERNKYTLKELQKHGYKIYSSNDIISDNFSSNQKFVVKINGGELSRGRGGARCLTMPLVRD
;
A
#
# COMPACT_ATOMS: atom_id res chain seq x y z
N GLY A 1 1.17 -13.64 6.80
CA GLY A 1 1.37 -13.25 8.19
C GLY A 1 0.47 -14.05 9.13
N LYS A 2 0.87 -14.15 10.36
CA LYS A 2 0.10 -14.90 11.38
C LYS A 2 -0.78 -13.98 12.23
N THR A 3 -0.68 -12.66 12.05
CA THR A 3 -1.40 -11.67 12.85
C THR A 3 -2.24 -10.75 11.96
N THR A 4 -3.48 -10.56 12.37
CA THR A 4 -4.42 -9.60 11.77
C THR A 4 -4.66 -8.47 12.76
N VAL A 5 -4.61 -7.22 12.28
CA VAL A 5 -4.94 -6.03 13.07
C VAL A 5 -6.28 -5.49 12.59
N VAL A 6 -7.25 -5.40 13.49
CA VAL A 6 -8.56 -4.78 13.24
C VAL A 6 -8.64 -3.47 14.02
N SER A 7 -8.79 -2.36 13.31
CA SER A 7 -8.81 -1.02 13.90
C SER A 7 -10.05 -0.23 13.46
N TRP A 8 -10.41 0.81 14.22
CA TRP A 8 -11.40 1.78 13.75
C TRP A 8 -10.88 2.60 12.58
N ASN A 9 -11.81 2.98 11.70
CA ASN A 9 -11.54 4.01 10.70
C ASN A 9 -11.58 5.41 11.36
N THR A 10 -10.81 6.33 10.83
CA THR A 10 -10.83 7.74 11.28
C THR A 10 -12.21 8.39 11.15
N LYS A 11 -12.97 8.00 10.13
CA LYS A 11 -14.36 8.47 9.96
C LYS A 11 -15.31 7.54 10.71
N ALA A 12 -15.88 8.02 11.82
CA ALA A 12 -16.75 7.24 12.72
C ALA A 12 -17.92 6.54 11.99
N VAL A 13 -18.47 7.16 10.94
CA VAL A 13 -19.54 6.55 10.13
C VAL A 13 -19.13 5.21 9.49
N ARG A 14 -17.84 4.98 9.27
CA ARG A 14 -17.29 3.75 8.69
C ARG A 14 -16.98 2.67 9.73
N ASN A 15 -17.03 2.97 11.03
CA ASN A 15 -16.68 2.00 12.07
C ASN A 15 -17.61 0.78 12.11
N ARG A 16 -18.85 0.93 11.60
CA ARG A 16 -19.76 -0.20 11.38
C ARG A 16 -19.22 -1.27 10.43
N GLU A 17 -18.31 -0.90 9.50
CA GLU A 17 -17.65 -1.83 8.59
C GLU A 17 -16.73 -2.77 9.38
N ASN A 18 -16.05 -2.23 10.41
CA ASN A 18 -15.12 -2.98 11.25
C ASN A 18 -15.80 -3.96 12.22
N ILE A 19 -17.07 -3.73 12.52
CA ILE A 19 -17.88 -4.71 13.29
C ILE A 19 -17.97 -6.02 12.52
N LEU A 20 -18.27 -5.96 11.21
CA LEU A 20 -18.33 -7.16 10.37
C LEU A 20 -16.95 -7.83 10.27
N THR A 21 -15.90 -7.03 10.10
CA THR A 21 -14.52 -7.53 10.07
C THR A 21 -14.13 -8.22 11.37
N LYS A 22 -14.52 -7.67 12.53
CA LYS A 22 -14.29 -8.26 13.84
C LYS A 22 -14.92 -9.67 13.94
N TYR A 23 -16.18 -9.82 13.54
CA TYR A 23 -16.86 -11.12 13.54
C TYR A 23 -16.25 -12.09 12.53
N LEU A 24 -15.86 -11.60 11.33
CA LEU A 24 -15.22 -12.41 10.32
C LEU A 24 -13.93 -13.05 10.85
N PHE A 25 -13.06 -12.28 11.48
CA PHE A 25 -11.79 -12.82 12.02
C PHE A 25 -11.95 -13.59 13.34
N LYS A 26 -13.03 -13.37 14.08
CA LYS A 26 -13.30 -14.09 15.31
C LYS A 26 -13.94 -15.46 15.06
N ASP A 27 -14.89 -15.53 14.12
CA ASP A 27 -15.82 -16.66 14.02
C ASP A 27 -15.68 -17.47 12.71
N HIS A 28 -14.95 -16.97 11.70
CA HIS A 28 -14.78 -17.68 10.44
C HIS A 28 -13.79 -18.84 10.55
N LEU A 29 -14.19 -20.04 10.11
CA LEU A 29 -13.47 -21.30 10.30
C LEU A 29 -12.01 -21.31 9.81
N VAL A 30 -11.69 -20.51 8.79
CA VAL A 30 -10.34 -20.43 8.21
C VAL A 30 -9.55 -19.25 8.80
N LEU A 31 -10.22 -18.14 9.13
CA LEU A 31 -9.55 -16.90 9.52
C LEU A 31 -9.32 -16.78 11.02
N ASN A 32 -10.07 -17.50 11.85
CA ASN A 32 -9.93 -17.49 13.32
C ASN A 32 -8.66 -18.19 13.84
N ASN A 33 -7.93 -18.90 12.98
CA ASN A 33 -6.68 -19.58 13.37
C ASN A 33 -5.48 -18.61 13.50
N ASN A 34 -5.63 -17.35 13.07
CA ASN A 34 -4.60 -16.33 13.17
C ASN A 34 -4.79 -15.50 14.45
N ARG A 35 -3.68 -15.03 15.02
CA ARG A 35 -3.73 -14.02 16.08
C ARG A 35 -4.47 -12.79 15.56
N CYS A 36 -5.47 -12.33 16.29
CA CYS A 36 -6.20 -11.12 15.95
C CYS A 36 -6.01 -10.07 17.06
N ILE A 37 -5.51 -8.90 16.68
CA ILE A 37 -5.38 -7.73 17.55
C ILE A 37 -6.55 -6.80 17.22
N PHE A 38 -7.45 -6.63 18.18
CA PHE A 38 -8.51 -5.63 18.09
C PHE A 38 -7.96 -4.29 18.60
N PHE A 39 -7.23 -3.60 17.73
CA PHE A 39 -6.44 -2.41 18.05
C PHE A 39 -7.27 -1.32 18.74
N HIS A 40 -8.51 -1.13 18.34
CA HIS A 40 -9.41 -0.16 18.92
C HIS A 40 -9.90 -0.52 20.35
N ASP A 41 -9.86 -1.80 20.72
CA ASP A 41 -10.22 -2.21 22.09
C ASP A 41 -9.06 -1.88 23.05
N GLU A 42 -7.81 -1.95 22.58
CA GLU A 42 -6.61 -1.65 23.36
C GLU A 42 -6.24 -0.15 23.32
N PHE A 43 -6.46 0.49 22.15
CA PHE A 43 -6.11 1.89 21.88
C PHE A 43 -7.30 2.68 21.32
N PRO A 44 -8.32 3.00 22.13
CA PRO A 44 -9.62 3.52 21.65
C PRO A 44 -9.54 4.88 20.94
N ASN A 45 -8.47 5.66 21.16
CA ASN A 45 -8.25 6.97 20.54
C ASN A 45 -7.27 6.94 19.35
N LEU A 46 -6.84 5.75 18.93
CA LEU A 46 -5.89 5.58 17.84
C LEU A 46 -6.53 4.81 16.70
N ASN A 47 -6.18 5.18 15.46
CA ASN A 47 -6.68 4.53 14.25
C ASN A 47 -5.51 4.06 13.39
N ILE A 48 -5.72 2.97 12.67
CA ILE A 48 -4.83 2.51 11.59
C ILE A 48 -5.73 2.11 10.43
N GLU A 49 -5.53 2.69 9.26
CA GLU A 49 -6.25 2.26 8.05
C GLU A 49 -5.31 1.44 7.15
N GLY A 50 -5.80 0.31 6.63
CA GLY A 50 -4.99 -0.68 5.93
C GLY A 50 -4.27 -0.17 4.67
N GLY A 51 -4.78 0.90 4.06
CA GLY A 51 -4.12 1.57 2.93
C GLY A 51 -2.80 2.24 3.29
N ASP A 52 -2.56 2.51 4.58
CA ASP A 52 -1.27 3.01 5.07
C ASP A 52 -0.26 1.91 5.35
N VAL A 53 -0.68 0.64 5.43
CA VAL A 53 0.20 -0.46 5.85
C VAL A 53 0.68 -1.27 4.65
N LEU A 54 2.00 -1.23 4.39
CA LEU A 54 2.66 -1.92 3.29
C LEU A 54 3.77 -2.84 3.83
N VAL A 55 3.53 -4.14 3.76
CA VAL A 55 4.58 -5.14 4.02
C VAL A 55 5.41 -5.27 2.75
N LEU A 56 6.68 -4.95 2.79
CA LEU A 56 7.58 -4.97 1.63
C LEU A 56 8.32 -6.31 1.50
N ASP A 57 8.75 -6.84 2.64
CA ASP A 57 9.40 -8.14 2.75
C ASP A 57 9.18 -8.71 4.17
N PRO A 58 9.67 -9.94 4.50
CA PRO A 58 9.48 -10.52 5.83
C PRO A 58 10.00 -9.68 7.00
N ASN A 59 10.95 -8.78 6.75
CA ASN A 59 11.62 -7.97 7.77
C ASN A 59 11.23 -6.49 7.72
N THR A 60 10.61 -6.02 6.62
CA THR A 60 10.40 -4.59 6.35
C THR A 60 8.92 -4.26 6.19
N ILE A 61 8.46 -3.30 6.95
CA ILE A 61 7.09 -2.76 6.85
C ILE A 61 7.15 -1.23 6.78
N CYS A 62 6.40 -0.66 5.83
CA CYS A 62 6.19 0.78 5.71
C CYS A 62 4.78 1.15 6.13
N ILE A 63 4.65 2.19 6.97
CA ILE A 63 3.35 2.66 7.44
C ILE A 63 3.24 4.17 7.19
N GLY A 64 2.19 4.58 6.48
CA GLY A 64 1.91 5.98 6.22
C GLY A 64 1.50 6.72 7.50
N ILE A 65 2.15 7.85 7.77
CA ILE A 65 1.72 8.84 8.77
C ILE A 65 0.84 9.83 8.03
N SER A 66 -0.47 9.58 8.04
CA SER A 66 -1.44 10.27 7.21
C SER A 66 -2.48 11.04 8.04
N GLU A 67 -3.50 11.58 7.38
CA GLU A 67 -4.69 12.08 8.12
C GLU A 67 -5.51 10.95 8.76
N ARG A 68 -5.23 9.69 8.40
CA ARG A 68 -5.97 8.49 8.81
C ARG A 68 -5.23 7.64 9.83
N THR A 69 -3.91 7.69 9.82
CA THR A 69 -3.03 6.92 10.71
C THR A 69 -2.02 7.87 11.36
N PRO A 70 -2.24 8.31 12.60
CA PRO A 70 -1.29 9.17 13.30
C PRO A 70 -0.04 8.39 13.73
N ILE A 71 1.09 9.09 13.89
CA ILE A 71 2.37 8.49 14.29
C ILE A 71 2.24 7.66 15.57
N LYS A 72 1.43 8.12 16.53
CA LYS A 72 1.17 7.41 17.80
C LYS A 72 0.54 6.03 17.60
N SER A 73 -0.16 5.82 16.49
CA SER A 73 -0.66 4.49 16.16
C SER A 73 0.46 3.55 15.76
N ILE A 74 1.50 4.06 15.08
CA ILE A 74 2.67 3.28 14.72
C ILE A 74 3.48 2.96 15.98
N GLU A 75 3.68 3.95 16.86
CA GLU A 75 4.33 3.75 18.18
C GLU A 75 3.64 2.62 18.97
N ALA A 76 2.31 2.65 19.07
CA ALA A 76 1.53 1.64 19.75
C ALA A 76 1.57 0.26 19.07
N LEU A 77 1.69 0.21 17.73
CA LEU A 77 1.77 -1.04 16.96
C LEU A 77 3.18 -1.64 16.95
N THR A 78 4.22 -0.82 17.14
CA THR A 78 5.63 -1.25 17.04
C THR A 78 5.98 -2.48 17.86
N PRO A 79 5.58 -2.64 19.16
CA PRO A 79 5.86 -3.85 19.92
C PRO A 79 5.31 -5.12 19.27
N TYR A 80 4.13 -5.04 18.67
CA TYR A 80 3.51 -6.17 17.97
C TYR A 80 4.27 -6.50 16.69
N LEU A 81 4.68 -5.49 15.92
CA LEU A 81 5.45 -5.69 14.70
C LEU A 81 6.81 -6.33 14.97
N LEU A 82 7.50 -5.87 16.01
CA LEU A 82 8.77 -6.49 16.46
C LEU A 82 8.56 -7.95 16.86
N SER A 83 7.46 -8.26 17.58
CA SER A 83 7.14 -9.65 17.96
C SER A 83 6.79 -10.56 16.76
N GLU A 84 6.37 -9.98 15.63
CA GLU A 84 6.13 -10.69 14.36
C GLU A 84 7.40 -10.82 13.49
N GLY A 85 8.53 -10.26 13.93
CA GLY A 85 9.85 -10.37 13.27
C GLY A 85 10.24 -9.19 12.37
N PHE A 86 9.45 -8.12 12.31
CA PHE A 86 9.85 -6.95 11.54
C PHE A 86 10.99 -6.20 12.24
N SER A 87 12.15 -6.10 11.59
CA SER A 87 13.31 -5.34 12.06
C SER A 87 13.38 -3.92 11.48
N ASN A 88 12.76 -3.70 10.33
CA ASN A 88 12.70 -2.41 9.65
C ASN A 88 11.25 -1.91 9.65
N ILE A 89 10.90 -1.08 10.61
CA ILE A 89 9.58 -0.45 10.71
C ILE A 89 9.75 1.02 10.34
N LEU A 90 9.19 1.41 9.19
CA LEU A 90 9.32 2.73 8.61
C LEU A 90 7.99 3.48 8.66
N GLY A 91 8.01 4.69 9.22
CA GLY A 91 6.88 5.62 9.20
C GLY A 91 7.09 6.69 8.14
N VAL A 92 6.19 6.81 7.18
CA VAL A 92 6.30 7.72 6.03
C VAL A 92 5.30 8.85 6.18
N GLU A 93 5.78 10.08 6.40
CA GLU A 93 4.91 11.24 6.54
C GLU A 93 4.28 11.62 5.19
N LEU A 94 2.96 11.68 5.15
CA LEU A 94 2.19 12.04 3.97
C LEU A 94 1.58 13.44 4.11
N PRO A 95 1.50 14.20 3.02
CA PRO A 95 0.73 15.44 3.02
C PRO A 95 -0.74 15.17 3.37
N LYS A 96 -1.29 15.91 4.32
CA LYS A 96 -2.69 15.79 4.77
C LYS A 96 -3.66 16.32 3.71
N LYS A 97 -3.77 15.58 2.62
CA LYS A 97 -4.61 15.90 1.45
C LYS A 97 -5.43 14.68 1.05
N ARG A 98 -6.68 14.90 0.64
CA ARG A 98 -7.55 13.82 0.15
C ARG A 98 -6.93 13.00 -1.01
N ALA A 99 -6.10 13.62 -1.84
CA ALA A 99 -5.40 12.95 -2.94
C ALA A 99 -4.42 11.88 -2.43
N GLN A 100 -3.85 12.09 -1.24
CA GLN A 100 -2.78 11.26 -0.66
C GLN A 100 -3.20 10.77 0.73
N MET A 101 -4.45 10.31 0.84
CA MET A 101 -5.03 9.93 2.12
C MET A 101 -4.40 8.70 2.77
N HIS A 102 -3.76 7.84 1.98
CA HIS A 102 -3.05 6.63 2.41
C HIS A 102 -1.75 6.47 1.63
N LEU A 103 -0.80 5.73 2.19
CA LEU A 103 0.48 5.45 1.55
C LEU A 103 0.31 4.71 0.21
N ASP A 104 -0.62 3.78 0.11
CA ASP A 104 -0.89 3.02 -1.11
C ASP A 104 -1.48 3.86 -2.26
N THR A 105 -1.91 5.10 -1.99
CA THR A 105 -2.33 6.02 -3.07
C THR A 105 -1.15 6.69 -3.78
N VAL A 106 0.05 6.60 -3.22
CA VAL A 106 1.28 7.22 -3.75
C VAL A 106 2.44 6.24 -3.90
N PHE A 107 2.34 5.05 -3.31
CA PHE A 107 3.41 4.05 -3.33
C PHE A 107 2.84 2.64 -3.21
N THR A 108 3.23 1.74 -4.12
CA THR A 108 2.84 0.32 -4.08
C THR A 108 3.99 -0.53 -4.59
N GLN A 109 4.35 -1.59 -3.86
CA GLN A 109 5.24 -2.62 -4.38
C GLN A 109 4.48 -3.49 -5.38
N ILE A 110 5.03 -3.64 -6.59
CA ILE A 110 4.40 -4.36 -7.70
C ILE A 110 5.16 -5.61 -8.14
N SER A 111 6.41 -5.73 -7.71
CA SER A 111 7.25 -6.93 -7.84
C SER A 111 8.24 -6.98 -6.67
N ARG A 112 9.11 -7.99 -6.63
CA ARG A 112 10.11 -8.11 -5.54
C ARG A 112 10.99 -6.87 -5.44
N ASP A 113 11.42 -6.33 -6.58
CA ASP A 113 12.35 -5.20 -6.67
C ASP A 113 11.75 -3.99 -7.40
N GLU A 114 10.44 -3.99 -7.69
CA GLU A 114 9.81 -2.89 -8.44
C GLU A 114 8.67 -2.26 -7.65
N TYR A 115 8.69 -0.94 -7.64
CA TYR A 115 7.75 -0.10 -6.89
C TYR A 115 7.13 0.93 -7.82
N LEU A 116 5.81 1.04 -7.80
CA LEU A 116 5.07 2.07 -8.50
C LEU A 116 4.86 3.24 -7.55
N ALA A 117 5.37 4.42 -7.89
CA ALA A 117 5.40 5.57 -7.00
C ALA A 117 4.98 6.89 -7.67
N TYR A 118 4.27 7.72 -6.94
CA TYR A 118 4.12 9.14 -7.23
C TYR A 118 5.26 9.90 -6.52
N THR A 119 6.40 9.98 -7.19
CA THR A 119 7.67 10.45 -6.63
C THR A 119 7.65 11.87 -6.05
N PRO A 120 6.83 12.85 -6.57
CA PRO A 120 6.79 14.17 -5.96
C PRO A 120 6.40 14.20 -4.48
N THR A 121 5.66 13.21 -3.99
CA THR A 121 5.32 13.10 -2.57
C THR A 121 6.56 12.96 -1.70
N PHE A 122 7.53 12.16 -2.14
CA PHE A 122 8.68 11.75 -1.30
C PHE A 122 9.84 12.74 -1.31
N GLN A 123 9.80 13.78 -2.14
CA GLN A 123 10.81 14.85 -2.15
C GLN A 123 10.85 15.66 -0.86
N ASN A 124 9.71 15.77 -0.15
CA ASN A 124 9.57 16.57 1.07
C ASN A 124 8.89 15.80 2.21
N SER A 125 8.74 14.48 2.09
CA SER A 125 8.15 13.64 3.13
C SER A 125 9.15 13.33 4.23
N GLY A 126 8.75 13.44 5.50
CA GLY A 126 9.53 12.93 6.61
C GLY A 126 9.53 11.40 6.61
N LEU A 127 10.67 10.81 6.95
CA LEU A 127 10.81 9.37 7.17
C LEU A 127 11.23 9.12 8.60
N PHE A 128 10.60 8.14 9.26
CA PHE A 128 10.85 7.77 10.64
C PHE A 128 11.17 6.29 10.72
N ARG A 129 12.12 5.92 11.58
CA ARG A 129 12.45 4.52 11.90
C ARG A 129 12.05 4.20 13.32
N PHE A 130 11.42 3.05 13.50
CA PHE A 130 11.02 2.51 14.81
C PHE A 130 11.75 1.20 15.04
N ASN A 131 12.25 0.99 16.27
CA ASN A 131 12.92 -0.24 16.66
C ASN A 131 12.79 -0.45 18.18
N GLU A 132 13.37 -1.54 18.72
CA GLU A 132 13.34 -1.83 20.16
C GLU A 132 13.90 -0.72 21.04
N SER A 133 14.97 -0.05 20.57
CA SER A 133 15.63 1.03 21.31
C SER A 133 14.91 2.37 21.18
N ASN A 134 14.08 2.54 20.15
CA ASN A 134 13.35 3.77 19.89
C ASN A 134 11.95 3.49 19.32
N MET A 135 10.97 3.29 20.20
CA MET A 135 9.57 3.05 19.82
C MET A 135 8.80 4.34 19.49
N VAL A 136 9.36 5.51 19.77
CA VAL A 136 8.73 6.82 19.49
C VAL A 136 8.96 7.29 18.04
N GLY A 137 9.87 6.62 17.34
CA GLY A 137 10.24 6.94 15.97
C GLY A 137 11.35 8.00 15.89
N GLU A 138 12.44 7.62 15.26
CA GLU A 138 13.55 8.51 14.95
C GLU A 138 13.42 9.03 13.53
N LYS A 139 13.43 10.35 13.37
CA LYS A 139 13.42 10.96 12.04
C LYS A 139 14.77 10.75 11.37
N ILE A 140 14.73 10.16 10.17
CA ILE A 140 15.91 9.94 9.34
C ILE A 140 16.00 10.98 8.21
N SER A 141 17.22 11.24 7.73
CA SER A 141 17.53 12.43 6.91
C SER A 141 17.29 12.23 5.42
N HIS A 142 17.04 11.01 4.96
CA HIS A 142 16.81 10.73 3.54
C HIS A 142 15.35 10.33 3.26
N SER A 143 14.99 10.23 2.00
CA SER A 143 13.64 9.94 1.57
C SER A 143 13.31 8.44 1.64
N LEU A 144 12.00 8.08 1.58
CA LEU A 144 11.59 6.68 1.44
C LEU A 144 12.24 6.00 0.21
N ILE A 145 12.39 6.73 -0.89
CA ILE A 145 12.97 6.19 -2.13
C ILE A 145 14.43 5.80 -1.94
N ASP A 146 15.18 6.63 -1.21
CA ASP A 146 16.60 6.36 -0.91
C ASP A 146 16.70 5.18 0.06
N GLU A 147 15.88 5.15 1.10
CA GLU A 147 15.84 4.04 2.07
C GLU A 147 15.51 2.71 1.38
N ILE A 148 14.56 2.67 0.46
CA ILE A 148 14.22 1.46 -0.32
C ILE A 148 15.41 0.99 -1.17
N LYS A 149 16.17 1.91 -1.77
CA LYS A 149 17.37 1.57 -2.56
C LYS A 149 18.51 1.08 -1.67
N ASP A 150 18.63 1.62 -0.46
CA ASP A 150 19.64 1.18 0.51
C ASP A 150 19.31 -0.23 1.05
N LEU A 151 18.03 -0.52 1.30
CA LEU A 151 17.56 -1.84 1.71
C LEU A 151 17.61 -2.88 0.58
N ASN A 152 17.42 -2.44 -0.66
CA ASN A 152 17.42 -3.28 -1.84
C ASN A 152 18.09 -2.55 -3.02
N SER A 153 19.35 -2.86 -3.27
CA SER A 153 20.14 -2.24 -4.35
C SER A 153 19.58 -2.48 -5.78
N ASN A 154 18.72 -3.48 -5.95
CA ASN A 154 18.04 -3.77 -7.21
C ASN A 154 16.71 -3.02 -7.34
N ALA A 155 16.32 -2.23 -6.35
CA ALA A 155 15.05 -1.53 -6.35
C ALA A 155 14.90 -0.59 -7.54
N SER A 156 13.83 -0.77 -8.29
CA SER A 156 13.43 0.06 -9.43
C SER A 156 12.14 0.80 -9.10
N ILE A 157 12.17 2.11 -9.25
CA ILE A 157 11.02 2.98 -9.01
C ILE A 157 10.40 3.35 -10.34
N ILE A 158 9.14 2.99 -10.55
CA ILE A 158 8.37 3.28 -11.75
C ILE A 158 7.44 4.45 -11.46
N SER A 159 7.52 5.50 -12.26
CA SER A 159 6.79 6.75 -12.02
C SER A 159 5.32 6.65 -12.41
N CYS A 160 4.42 6.88 -11.45
CA CYS A 160 3.01 7.09 -11.73
C CYS A 160 2.80 8.33 -12.60
N GLY A 161 2.13 8.17 -13.74
CA GLY A 161 1.87 9.24 -14.71
C GLY A 161 3.06 9.54 -15.63
N GLY A 162 4.14 8.71 -15.60
CA GLY A 162 5.38 8.90 -16.36
C GLY A 162 6.29 9.96 -15.76
N GLU A 163 7.42 10.26 -16.40
CA GLU A 163 8.42 11.20 -15.88
C GLU A 163 8.36 12.58 -16.55
N ASP A 164 7.76 12.67 -17.73
CA ASP A 164 7.88 13.83 -18.61
C ASP A 164 7.01 15.04 -18.20
N CYS A 165 5.96 14.83 -17.40
CA CYS A 165 4.96 15.88 -17.15
C CYS A 165 4.31 15.78 -15.75
N SER A 166 4.53 16.80 -14.93
CA SER A 166 3.96 16.89 -13.58
C SER A 166 2.43 16.93 -13.55
N ILE A 167 1.80 17.47 -14.61
CA ILE A 167 0.33 17.50 -14.74
C ILE A 167 -0.21 16.08 -14.93
N THR A 168 0.41 15.28 -15.79
CA THR A 168 -0.01 13.88 -15.99
C THR A 168 0.23 13.02 -14.74
N GLN A 169 1.36 13.23 -14.08
CA GLN A 169 1.67 12.58 -12.80
C GLN A 169 0.59 12.87 -11.74
N SER A 170 0.26 14.14 -11.54
CA SER A 170 -0.75 14.57 -10.58
C SER A 170 -2.15 14.05 -10.93
N ARG A 171 -2.53 14.07 -12.22
CA ARG A 171 -3.83 13.55 -12.70
C ARG A 171 -3.95 12.05 -12.50
N GLU A 172 -2.92 11.27 -12.82
CA GLU A 172 -2.98 9.82 -12.69
C GLU A 172 -2.81 9.38 -11.24
N GLN A 173 -2.06 10.12 -10.42
CA GLN A 173 -2.09 9.91 -8.97
C GLN A 173 -3.51 10.14 -8.41
N TRP A 174 -4.20 11.21 -8.83
CA TRP A 174 -5.59 11.46 -8.43
C TRP A 174 -6.53 10.32 -8.84
N THR A 175 -6.27 9.65 -9.94
CA THR A 175 -7.07 8.52 -10.44
C THR A 175 -6.50 7.16 -10.05
N ASP A 176 -5.77 7.13 -8.93
CA ASP A 176 -5.24 5.92 -8.29
C ASP A 176 -4.22 5.15 -9.17
N GLY A 177 -3.43 5.89 -9.97
CA GLY A 177 -2.42 5.31 -10.85
C GLY A 177 -1.25 4.66 -10.11
N ALA A 178 -0.99 5.04 -8.85
CA ALA A 178 0.00 4.39 -8.00
C ALA A 178 -0.59 3.26 -7.11
N ASN A 179 -1.92 3.06 -7.14
CA ASN A 179 -2.62 2.07 -6.32
C ASN A 179 -2.86 0.77 -7.10
N ALA A 180 -1.80 0.05 -7.41
CA ALA A 180 -1.87 -1.21 -8.14
C ALA A 180 -2.08 -2.41 -7.19
N LEU A 181 -2.94 -3.35 -7.57
CA LEU A 181 -3.04 -4.64 -6.89
C LEU A 181 -2.02 -5.61 -7.49
N ALA A 182 -1.02 -6.00 -6.74
CA ALA A 182 -0.13 -7.09 -7.09
C ALA A 182 -0.75 -8.43 -6.64
N VAL A 183 -1.13 -9.27 -7.59
CA VAL A 183 -1.65 -10.63 -7.32
C VAL A 183 -0.52 -11.64 -7.18
N SER A 184 0.62 -11.34 -7.77
CA SER A 184 1.93 -11.98 -7.54
C SER A 184 3.03 -11.06 -8.07
N PRO A 185 4.30 -11.30 -7.77
CA PRO A 185 5.39 -10.45 -8.25
C PRO A 185 5.36 -10.23 -9.76
N GLY A 186 5.27 -8.96 -10.17
CA GLY A 186 5.18 -8.56 -11.57
C GLY A 186 3.85 -8.82 -12.28
N LYS A 187 2.81 -9.24 -11.57
CA LYS A 187 1.46 -9.46 -12.12
C LYS A 187 0.47 -8.58 -11.38
N ILE A 188 0.04 -7.51 -12.03
CA ILE A 188 -0.70 -6.45 -11.37
C ILE A 188 -2.02 -6.12 -12.07
N ILE A 189 -2.92 -5.52 -11.29
CA ILE A 189 -4.18 -4.97 -11.80
C ILE A 189 -4.17 -3.47 -11.59
N LEU A 190 -4.55 -2.71 -12.62
CA LEU A 190 -4.58 -1.24 -12.60
C LEU A 190 -5.77 -0.73 -13.43
N TYR A 191 -6.26 0.49 -13.12
CA TYR A 191 -7.30 1.13 -13.92
C TYR A 191 -6.78 1.58 -15.29
N GLU A 192 -7.52 1.24 -16.35
CA GLU A 192 -7.15 1.55 -17.75
C GLU A 192 -7.06 3.04 -18.07
N ARG A 193 -7.68 3.89 -17.24
CA ARG A 193 -7.63 5.34 -17.39
C ARG A 193 -6.24 5.94 -17.13
N ASN A 194 -5.37 5.23 -16.42
CA ASN A 194 -4.00 5.66 -16.07
C ASN A 194 -3.03 5.34 -17.23
N LYS A 195 -3.26 5.98 -18.37
CA LYS A 195 -2.60 5.66 -19.64
C LYS A 195 -1.09 5.91 -19.64
N TYR A 196 -0.64 6.95 -18.93
CA TYR A 196 0.79 7.30 -18.85
C TYR A 196 1.52 6.35 -17.91
N THR A 197 0.89 5.97 -16.80
CA THR A 197 1.42 4.92 -15.91
C THR A 197 1.52 3.57 -16.63
N LEU A 198 0.51 3.19 -17.42
CA LEU A 198 0.56 1.97 -18.24
C LEU A 198 1.70 2.02 -19.27
N LYS A 199 1.93 3.17 -19.93
CA LYS A 199 3.06 3.35 -20.85
C LYS A 199 4.40 3.22 -20.12
N GLU A 200 4.50 3.77 -18.91
CA GLU A 200 5.72 3.68 -18.12
C GLU A 200 6.00 2.21 -17.72
N LEU A 201 4.99 1.49 -17.28
CA LEU A 201 5.09 0.07 -17.00
C LEU A 201 5.52 -0.76 -18.23
N GLN A 202 5.05 -0.40 -19.43
CA GLN A 202 5.51 -1.04 -20.68
C GLN A 202 7.01 -0.84 -20.93
N LYS A 203 7.56 0.36 -20.68
CA LYS A 203 9.02 0.62 -20.77
C LYS A 203 9.82 -0.29 -19.82
N HIS A 204 9.21 -0.68 -18.68
CA HIS A 204 9.80 -1.59 -17.69
C HIS A 204 9.48 -3.07 -17.95
N GLY A 205 9.01 -3.39 -19.16
CA GLY A 205 8.81 -4.78 -19.63
C GLY A 205 7.46 -5.41 -19.23
N TYR A 206 6.50 -4.62 -18.73
CA TYR A 206 5.15 -5.14 -18.47
C TYR A 206 4.33 -5.22 -19.77
N LYS A 207 3.70 -6.35 -20.02
CA LYS A 207 2.67 -6.48 -21.05
C LYS A 207 1.32 -6.01 -20.53
N ILE A 208 0.56 -5.33 -21.36
CA ILE A 208 -0.76 -4.81 -21.00
C ILE A 208 -1.83 -5.68 -21.60
N TYR A 209 -2.66 -6.26 -20.75
CA TYR A 209 -3.81 -7.07 -21.13
C TYR A 209 -5.11 -6.40 -20.66
N SER A 210 -6.18 -6.60 -21.40
CA SER A 210 -7.53 -6.28 -20.94
C SER A 210 -8.10 -7.43 -20.10
N SER A 211 -9.20 -7.19 -19.38
CA SER A 211 -9.94 -8.26 -18.70
C SER A 211 -10.44 -9.33 -19.68
N ASN A 212 -10.80 -8.95 -20.92
CA ASN A 212 -11.24 -9.88 -21.94
C ASN A 212 -10.11 -10.80 -22.41
N ASP A 213 -8.87 -10.31 -22.50
CA ASP A 213 -7.72 -11.15 -22.86
C ASP A 213 -7.52 -12.25 -21.82
N ILE A 214 -7.73 -11.95 -20.54
CA ILE A 214 -7.62 -12.93 -19.45
C ILE A 214 -8.77 -13.97 -19.53
N ILE A 215 -10.02 -13.50 -19.72
CA ILE A 215 -11.20 -14.39 -19.78
C ILE A 215 -11.13 -15.32 -20.99
N SER A 216 -10.59 -14.87 -22.12
CA SER A 216 -10.43 -15.67 -23.33
C SER A 216 -9.13 -16.49 -23.37
N ASP A 217 -8.39 -16.55 -22.27
CA ASP A 217 -7.07 -17.20 -22.13
C ASP A 217 -6.02 -16.73 -23.17
N ASN A 218 -6.15 -15.48 -23.57
CA ASN A 218 -5.32 -14.85 -24.60
C ASN A 218 -4.16 -14.05 -23.99
N PHE A 219 -3.46 -14.64 -23.01
CA PHE A 219 -2.37 -14.01 -22.29
C PHE A 219 -1.24 -15.00 -21.96
N SER A 220 -0.06 -14.49 -21.63
CA SER A 220 1.07 -15.30 -21.15
C SER A 220 1.34 -15.01 -19.68
N SER A 221 1.25 -16.05 -18.85
CA SER A 221 1.53 -15.99 -17.41
C SER A 221 3.02 -15.98 -17.06
N ASN A 222 3.92 -16.25 -18.03
CA ASN A 222 5.36 -16.40 -17.79
C ASN A 222 6.16 -15.10 -17.82
N GLN A 223 5.49 -13.95 -17.91
CA GLN A 223 6.11 -12.63 -18.00
C GLN A 223 5.41 -11.64 -17.07
N LYS A 224 6.06 -10.48 -16.84
CA LYS A 224 5.41 -9.38 -16.14
C LYS A 224 4.25 -8.83 -16.97
N PHE A 225 3.11 -8.59 -16.32
CA PHE A 225 1.96 -8.01 -16.99
C PHE A 225 1.06 -7.16 -16.08
N VAL A 226 0.30 -6.30 -16.72
CA VAL A 226 -0.79 -5.53 -16.12
C VAL A 226 -2.10 -5.96 -16.74
N VAL A 227 -3.07 -6.32 -15.92
CA VAL A 227 -4.47 -6.40 -16.34
C VAL A 227 -5.11 -5.03 -16.12
N LYS A 228 -5.43 -4.36 -17.22
CA LYS A 228 -6.17 -3.11 -17.14
C LYS A 228 -7.66 -3.38 -16.99
N ILE A 229 -8.27 -2.75 -16.00
CA ILE A 229 -9.71 -2.85 -15.72
C ILE A 229 -10.39 -1.49 -15.86
N ASN A 230 -11.68 -1.50 -16.18
CA ASN A 230 -12.47 -0.28 -16.19
C ASN A 230 -12.75 0.16 -14.74
N GLY A 231 -12.27 1.34 -14.38
CA GLY A 231 -12.43 1.92 -13.04
C GLY A 231 -12.95 3.35 -13.05
N GLY A 232 -13.58 3.77 -14.16
CA GLY A 232 -14.02 5.15 -14.36
C GLY A 232 -14.90 5.69 -13.23
N GLU A 233 -15.88 4.93 -12.79
CA GLU A 233 -16.75 5.30 -11.68
C GLU A 233 -16.14 5.00 -10.31
N LEU A 234 -15.40 3.91 -10.17
CA LEU A 234 -14.76 3.53 -8.90
C LEU A 234 -13.77 4.61 -8.43
N SER A 235 -12.94 5.12 -9.33
CA SER A 235 -11.96 6.17 -9.01
C SER A 235 -12.60 7.52 -8.61
N ARG A 236 -13.89 7.76 -8.90
CA ARG A 236 -14.61 8.95 -8.43
C ARG A 236 -14.83 8.94 -6.91
N GLY A 237 -15.08 7.77 -6.34
CA GLY A 237 -15.19 7.57 -4.89
C GLY A 237 -13.85 7.60 -4.17
N ARG A 238 -12.75 7.58 -4.91
CA ARG A 238 -11.39 7.28 -4.49
C ARG A 238 -11.24 5.81 -4.09
N GLY A 239 -10.15 5.24 -4.51
CA GLY A 239 -9.76 3.87 -4.28
C GLY A 239 -9.41 3.17 -5.58
N GLY A 240 -8.16 2.73 -5.69
CA GLY A 240 -7.65 1.94 -6.80
C GLY A 240 -7.92 0.45 -6.64
N ALA A 241 -7.33 -0.34 -7.53
CA ALA A 241 -7.52 -1.79 -7.52
C ALA A 241 -7.08 -2.43 -6.19
N ARG A 242 -6.01 -1.93 -5.55
CA ARG A 242 -5.52 -2.42 -4.26
C ARG A 242 -6.50 -2.09 -3.13
N CYS A 243 -7.10 -0.91 -3.13
CA CYS A 243 -8.07 -0.49 -2.11
C CYS A 243 -9.34 -1.37 -2.08
N LEU A 244 -9.67 -2.06 -3.17
CA LEU A 244 -10.81 -2.97 -3.26
C LEU A 244 -10.53 -4.37 -2.69
N THR A 245 -9.33 -4.60 -2.15
CA THR A 245 -8.87 -5.93 -1.73
C THR A 245 -8.25 -5.89 -0.35
N MET A 246 -8.26 -7.03 0.31
CA MET A 246 -7.54 -7.29 1.54
C MET A 246 -6.75 -8.59 1.39
N PRO A 247 -5.41 -8.57 1.40
CA PRO A 247 -4.63 -9.79 1.29
C PRO A 247 -4.77 -10.61 2.58
N LEU A 248 -5.17 -11.88 2.43
CA LEU A 248 -5.29 -12.84 3.53
C LEU A 248 -4.02 -13.66 3.70
N VAL A 249 -3.36 -13.97 2.61
CA VAL A 249 -2.10 -14.73 2.56
C VAL A 249 -1.08 -13.92 1.78
N ARG A 250 0.15 -13.93 2.24
CA ARG A 250 1.32 -13.33 1.57
C ARG A 250 2.41 -14.40 1.49
N ASP A 251 2.95 -14.61 0.30
CA ASP A 251 4.05 -15.55 0.03
C ASP A 251 5.39 -14.83 0.04
#